data_69e75f3f8c4875e9608fba0079149e5d
#
_entry.id   69e75f3f8c4875e9608fba0079149e5d
#
_cell.length_a   1.000
_cell.length_b   1.000
_cell.length_c   1.000
_cell.angle_alpha   90.00
_cell.angle_beta   90.00
_cell.angle_gamma   90.00
#
_symmetry.space_group_name_H-M   'P 1'
#
loop_
_entity.id
_entity.type
_entity.pdbx_description
1 polymer ?
#
loop_
_entity_poly.entity_id
_entity_poly.type
_entity_poly.pdbx_seq_one_letter_code
_entity_poly.pdbx_strand_id
1 'polypeptide(L)'
;MRVPFSSRLALVPLAAVVSALVLLAACRQPDPSAATSAAVPVASTAVELGSLIFHDASLSASGKQSCASCHSPEYAHAQPNALAVQPGGPNLEQSGTRAVPSLRYLAQTPAFAFNEEGTPVGGFNQDGSAETLAAQAERPLLAANEMANLTRAAVVEKLRRAAYAPAFRKIYGENSLDDVEIAFAGLSDALQRYQLEAPEFHPFDSKYDAYLAGKATLSDAEMRGLNLFNDEKRGNCAACHPSAKREDGSPPLFTDFTYDALGVARNKAIPANANPAHVDMGLCKSGRSGRAAQPSECGKFKVPTLRNVATRQVFFHNGQVTSLRDAVAFYVSRDTHPEKWYPTVNGKVKKFDDLPVAHHRNVNVEEVPYDRKRGEKPALSDQEIDDVVAFLRTLNDGYRAPQNSSGK
;
A
#
# COMPACT_ATOMS: atom_id res chain seq x y z
N MET A 1 53.57 -15.49 -47.66
CA MET A 1 54.48 -16.64 -47.92
C MET A 1 53.73 -17.94 -47.60
N ARG A 2 53.51 -18.69 -48.66
CA ARG A 2 53.40 -20.16 -48.77
C ARG A 2 52.62 -21.00 -47.73
N VAL A 3 51.58 -21.56 -48.24
CA VAL A 3 50.93 -22.84 -47.90
C VAL A 3 51.94 -24.00 -48.09
N PRO A 4 51.78 -25.20 -47.52
CA PRO A 4 51.00 -26.24 -48.23
C PRO A 4 50.20 -27.19 -47.32
N PHE A 5 49.00 -27.56 -47.80
CA PHE A 5 48.48 -28.87 -48.23
C PHE A 5 49.24 -30.13 -47.76
N SER A 6 48.48 -31.06 -47.18
CA SER A 6 48.54 -32.47 -47.55
C SER A 6 47.28 -33.22 -47.13
N SER A 7 46.70 -33.89 -48.11
CA SER A 7 45.62 -34.82 -48.18
C SER A 7 46.08 -36.24 -47.83
N ARG A 8 45.18 -37.14 -47.42
CA ARG A 8 44.98 -38.56 -47.79
C ARG A 8 43.75 -39.14 -47.05
N LEU A 9 42.75 -39.47 -47.80
CA LEU A 9 42.25 -40.78 -48.35
C LEU A 9 41.85 -41.80 -47.28
N ALA A 10 40.60 -42.00 -47.22
CA ALA A 10 39.69 -43.11 -47.52
C ALA A 10 39.95 -44.48 -46.96
N LEU A 11 38.91 -45.04 -46.35
CA LEU A 11 38.53 -46.45 -46.44
C LEU A 11 37.11 -46.67 -45.90
N VAL A 12 36.20 -47.10 -46.76
CA VAL A 12 34.93 -47.77 -46.44
C VAL A 12 35.26 -49.27 -46.42
N PRO A 13 34.67 -50.11 -45.57
CA PRO A 13 33.47 -50.80 -46.02
C PRO A 13 32.47 -51.30 -44.95
N LEU A 14 31.40 -51.73 -45.48
CA LEU A 14 30.51 -52.85 -45.17
C LEU A 14 29.25 -52.60 -44.38
N ALA A 15 28.20 -52.90 -45.07
CA ALA A 15 26.80 -52.91 -44.70
C ALA A 15 26.48 -53.94 -43.59
N ALA A 16 25.60 -53.54 -42.70
CA ALA A 16 24.77 -54.48 -41.95
C ALA A 16 23.32 -53.98 -42.04
N VAL A 17 22.51 -54.76 -42.73
CA VAL A 17 21.06 -54.63 -42.83
C VAL A 17 20.46 -55.02 -41.50
N VAL A 18 19.87 -54.05 -40.80
CA VAL A 18 18.99 -54.36 -39.63
C VAL A 18 17.59 -53.84 -40.01
N SER A 19 16.69 -54.78 -40.19
CA SER A 19 15.26 -54.56 -40.38
C SER A 19 14.66 -53.88 -39.16
N ALA A 20 14.30 -52.61 -39.23
CA ALA A 20 13.53 -51.93 -38.21
C ALA A 20 12.04 -52.01 -38.56
N LEU A 21 11.29 -52.75 -37.72
CA LEU A 21 9.83 -52.67 -37.65
C LEU A 21 9.45 -51.23 -37.33
N VAL A 22 8.81 -50.53 -38.23
CA VAL A 22 8.17 -49.24 -37.98
C VAL A 22 6.84 -49.50 -37.30
N LEU A 23 6.83 -49.34 -35.97
CA LEU A 23 5.59 -49.14 -35.23
C LEU A 23 5.05 -47.72 -35.51
N LEU A 24 4.01 -47.65 -36.34
CA LEU A 24 3.20 -46.46 -36.54
C LEU A 24 2.47 -46.13 -35.22
N ALA A 25 3.12 -45.35 -34.33
CA ALA A 25 2.43 -44.67 -33.29
C ALA A 25 1.60 -43.51 -33.92
N ALA A 26 0.30 -43.73 -34.05
CA ALA A 26 -0.62 -42.68 -34.45
C ALA A 26 -0.57 -41.56 -33.40
N CYS A 27 0.12 -40.47 -33.70
CA CYS A 27 -0.04 -39.21 -32.96
C CYS A 27 -1.48 -38.75 -33.14
N ARG A 28 -2.33 -39.05 -32.14
CA ARG A 28 -3.60 -38.35 -32.01
C ARG A 28 -3.27 -36.87 -31.77
N GLN A 29 -3.53 -36.04 -32.77
CA GLN A 29 -3.60 -34.60 -32.58
C GLN A 29 -4.70 -34.32 -31.54
N PRO A 30 -4.43 -33.47 -30.53
CA PRO A 30 -5.49 -33.06 -29.61
C PRO A 30 -6.55 -32.30 -30.43
N ASP A 31 -7.78 -32.67 -30.24
CA ASP A 31 -8.97 -32.08 -30.83
C ASP A 31 -8.99 -30.57 -30.52
N PRO A 32 -9.00 -29.65 -31.48
CA PRO A 32 -9.02 -28.20 -31.23
C PRO A 32 -10.35 -27.70 -30.64
N SER A 33 -11.32 -28.57 -30.39
CA SER A 33 -12.64 -28.22 -29.84
C SER A 33 -12.74 -28.28 -28.33
N ALA A 34 -11.67 -28.64 -27.59
CA ALA A 34 -11.62 -28.50 -26.14
C ALA A 34 -11.06 -27.12 -25.72
N ALA A 35 -11.62 -26.05 -26.28
CA ALA A 35 -11.57 -24.76 -25.61
C ALA A 35 -12.38 -24.92 -24.31
N THR A 36 -11.68 -25.16 -23.20
CA THR A 36 -12.25 -25.03 -21.86
C THR A 36 -12.88 -23.65 -21.81
N SER A 37 -14.21 -23.59 -21.90
CA SER A 37 -14.98 -22.39 -21.57
C SER A 37 -14.52 -21.94 -20.21
N ALA A 38 -13.75 -20.85 -20.14
CA ALA A 38 -13.40 -20.24 -18.86
C ALA A 38 -14.74 -20.01 -18.12
N ALA A 39 -14.89 -20.62 -16.96
CA ALA A 39 -16.11 -20.46 -16.18
C ALA A 39 -16.36 -18.97 -15.98
N VAL A 40 -17.54 -18.50 -16.37
CA VAL A 40 -17.95 -17.11 -16.15
C VAL A 40 -17.83 -16.84 -14.64
N PRO A 41 -17.11 -15.79 -14.21
CA PRO A 41 -17.00 -15.46 -12.79
C PRO A 41 -18.40 -15.29 -12.20
N VAL A 42 -18.76 -16.13 -11.23
CA VAL A 42 -20.06 -16.08 -10.57
C VAL A 42 -19.88 -15.31 -9.27
N ALA A 43 -20.53 -14.15 -9.14
CA ALA A 43 -20.71 -13.45 -7.87
C ALA A 43 -22.18 -13.56 -7.44
N SER A 44 -22.40 -13.87 -6.18
CA SER A 44 -23.75 -13.96 -5.56
C SER A 44 -24.01 -12.83 -4.58
N THR A 45 -22.94 -12.18 -4.09
CA THR A 45 -22.97 -11.08 -3.13
C THR A 45 -22.21 -9.86 -3.67
N ALA A 46 -22.48 -8.68 -3.09
CA ALA A 46 -21.76 -7.46 -3.43
C ALA A 46 -20.26 -7.55 -3.05
N VAL A 47 -19.91 -8.31 -2.01
CA VAL A 47 -18.52 -8.57 -1.61
C VAL A 47 -17.77 -9.34 -2.70
N GLU A 48 -18.33 -10.46 -3.17
CA GLU A 48 -17.74 -11.25 -4.25
C GLU A 48 -17.63 -10.44 -5.55
N LEU A 49 -18.64 -9.66 -5.86
CA LEU A 49 -18.64 -8.76 -7.03
C LEU A 49 -17.55 -7.68 -6.86
N GLY A 50 -17.42 -7.09 -5.68
CA GLY A 50 -16.36 -6.13 -5.37
C GLY A 50 -14.95 -6.70 -5.56
N SER A 51 -14.75 -7.98 -5.19
CA SER A 51 -13.50 -8.69 -5.46
C SER A 51 -13.21 -8.81 -6.96
N LEU A 52 -14.21 -9.18 -7.77
CA LEU A 52 -14.05 -9.26 -9.22
C LEU A 52 -13.70 -7.89 -9.82
N ILE A 53 -14.39 -6.83 -9.41
CA ILE A 53 -14.13 -5.45 -9.84
C ILE A 53 -12.72 -5.00 -9.43
N PHE A 54 -12.29 -5.30 -8.20
CA PHE A 54 -11.00 -4.92 -7.66
C PHE A 54 -9.82 -5.48 -8.47
N HIS A 55 -9.99 -6.64 -9.07
CA HIS A 55 -8.99 -7.32 -9.88
C HIS A 55 -9.14 -7.09 -11.40
N ASP A 56 -10.17 -6.37 -11.85
CA ASP A 56 -10.45 -6.17 -13.26
C ASP A 56 -9.64 -5.01 -13.87
N ALA A 57 -8.59 -5.35 -14.58
CA ALA A 57 -7.76 -4.37 -15.29
C ALA A 57 -8.49 -3.71 -16.47
N SER A 58 -9.51 -4.36 -17.05
CA SER A 58 -10.26 -3.82 -18.20
C SER A 58 -11.00 -2.53 -17.88
N LEU A 59 -11.25 -2.27 -16.58
CA LEU A 59 -11.88 -1.03 -16.12
C LEU A 59 -10.97 0.20 -16.22
N SER A 60 -9.65 0.04 -16.40
CA SER A 60 -8.75 1.19 -16.63
C SER A 60 -8.73 1.65 -18.09
N ALA A 61 -8.31 2.88 -18.33
CA ALA A 61 -8.12 3.39 -19.70
C ALA A 61 -7.04 2.60 -20.47
N SER A 62 -6.00 2.15 -19.76
CA SER A 62 -4.93 1.32 -20.31
C SER A 62 -5.36 -0.13 -20.60
N GLY A 63 -6.40 -0.62 -19.95
CA GLY A 63 -6.76 -2.05 -19.92
C GLY A 63 -5.74 -2.94 -19.21
N LYS A 64 -4.77 -2.36 -18.48
CA LYS A 64 -3.64 -3.08 -17.87
C LYS A 64 -3.50 -2.86 -16.36
N GLN A 65 -4.35 -2.05 -15.76
CA GLN A 65 -4.25 -1.61 -14.37
C GLN A 65 -5.58 -1.81 -13.66
N SER A 66 -5.57 -2.55 -12.56
CA SER A 66 -6.68 -2.73 -11.63
C SER A 66 -6.34 -2.13 -10.27
N CYS A 67 -7.28 -2.15 -9.31
CA CYS A 67 -6.98 -1.78 -7.93
C CYS A 67 -5.85 -2.65 -7.36
N ALA A 68 -5.91 -3.97 -7.60
CA ALA A 68 -4.90 -4.92 -7.15
C ALA A 68 -3.49 -4.66 -7.75
N SER A 69 -3.37 -3.95 -8.87
CA SER A 69 -2.08 -3.60 -9.48
C SER A 69 -1.26 -2.67 -8.59
N CYS A 70 -1.94 -1.76 -7.86
CA CYS A 70 -1.31 -0.83 -6.92
C CYS A 70 -1.50 -1.26 -5.46
N HIS A 71 -2.60 -1.95 -5.14
CA HIS A 71 -2.97 -2.46 -3.82
C HIS A 71 -2.90 -3.99 -3.79
N SER A 72 -1.66 -4.53 -3.86
CA SER A 72 -1.45 -5.98 -3.96
C SER A 72 -1.83 -6.72 -2.67
N PRO A 73 -2.65 -7.78 -2.76
CA PRO A 73 -2.98 -8.64 -1.62
C PRO A 73 -1.74 -9.23 -0.94
N GLU A 74 -0.70 -9.56 -1.69
CA GLU A 74 0.56 -10.12 -1.20
C GLU A 74 1.33 -9.13 -0.31
N TYR A 75 1.10 -7.83 -0.48
CA TYR A 75 1.70 -6.74 0.29
C TYR A 75 0.68 -6.09 1.22
N ALA A 76 -0.26 -6.86 1.77
CA ALA A 76 -1.31 -6.37 2.66
C ALA A 76 -2.15 -5.25 2.00
N HIS A 77 -2.49 -5.41 0.71
CA HIS A 77 -3.20 -4.43 -0.09
C HIS A 77 -2.52 -3.04 -0.12
N ALA A 78 -1.18 -3.03 -0.04
CA ALA A 78 -0.33 -1.88 -0.27
C ALA A 78 0.45 -2.04 -1.58
N GLN A 79 1.32 -1.09 -1.91
CA GLN A 79 2.09 -1.15 -3.15
C GLN A 79 3.06 -2.35 -3.20
N PRO A 80 3.20 -3.00 -4.38
CA PRO A 80 3.95 -4.25 -4.55
C PRO A 80 5.47 -4.06 -4.73
N ASN A 81 5.98 -2.82 -4.72
CA ASN A 81 7.36 -2.51 -5.10
C ASN A 81 7.92 -1.31 -4.34
N ALA A 82 9.21 -1.01 -4.57
CA ALA A 82 9.94 0.08 -3.93
C ALA A 82 9.89 1.43 -4.70
N LEU A 83 8.98 1.57 -5.67
CA LEU A 83 8.79 2.87 -6.34
C LEU A 83 8.23 3.88 -5.33
N ALA A 84 8.70 5.12 -5.37
CA ALA A 84 8.17 6.17 -4.51
C ALA A 84 6.66 6.36 -4.70
N VAL A 85 6.22 6.30 -5.96
CA VAL A 85 4.82 6.40 -6.41
C VAL A 85 4.58 5.43 -7.57
N GLN A 86 3.35 5.03 -7.79
CA GLN A 86 3.03 4.10 -8.87
C GLN A 86 2.78 4.82 -10.19
N PRO A 87 3.14 4.21 -11.33
CA PRO A 87 2.76 4.69 -12.65
C PRO A 87 1.27 4.45 -12.89
N GLY A 88 0.66 5.33 -13.69
CA GLY A 88 -0.73 5.24 -14.13
C GLY A 88 -0.96 5.97 -15.44
N GLY A 89 -2.21 6.29 -15.72
CA GLY A 89 -2.60 6.94 -16.97
C GLY A 89 -2.86 5.94 -18.11
N PRO A 90 -3.32 6.42 -19.28
CA PRO A 90 -3.74 5.55 -20.37
C PRO A 90 -2.59 4.71 -20.96
N ASN A 91 -1.35 5.19 -20.84
CA ASN A 91 -0.14 4.49 -21.29
C ASN A 91 0.76 4.01 -20.16
N LEU A 92 0.36 4.17 -18.88
CA LEU A 92 1.16 3.90 -17.69
C LEU A 92 2.44 4.76 -17.60
N GLU A 93 2.41 5.97 -18.14
CA GLU A 93 3.53 6.92 -18.18
C GLU A 93 3.37 8.08 -17.21
N GLN A 94 2.18 8.23 -16.64
CA GLN A 94 1.92 9.26 -15.64
C GLN A 94 2.23 8.72 -14.24
N SER A 95 2.81 9.56 -13.40
CA SER A 95 3.16 9.16 -12.05
C SER A 95 2.13 9.66 -11.04
N GLY A 96 1.83 8.84 -10.05
CA GLY A 96 1.19 9.26 -8.83
C GLY A 96 2.01 10.33 -8.11
N THR A 97 1.46 10.90 -7.05
CA THR A 97 2.12 11.92 -6.22
C THR A 97 2.35 11.45 -4.79
N ARG A 98 1.72 10.33 -4.40
CA ARG A 98 1.83 9.73 -3.06
C ARG A 98 2.14 8.25 -3.16
N ALA A 99 2.83 7.72 -2.15
CA ALA A 99 3.00 6.28 -1.95
C ALA A 99 1.62 5.64 -1.69
N VAL A 100 1.40 4.44 -2.24
CA VAL A 100 0.12 3.74 -2.12
C VAL A 100 -0.06 3.23 -0.68
N PRO A 101 -1.13 3.62 0.04
CA PRO A 101 -1.40 3.11 1.38
C PRO A 101 -1.91 1.66 1.35
N SER A 102 -1.83 0.97 2.48
CA SER A 102 -2.58 -0.27 2.67
C SER A 102 -4.08 0.01 2.74
N LEU A 103 -4.87 -0.90 2.17
CA LEU A 103 -6.33 -0.88 2.30
C LEU A 103 -6.83 -1.80 3.43
N ARG A 104 -5.93 -2.47 4.17
CA ARG A 104 -6.33 -3.29 5.32
C ARG A 104 -6.74 -2.43 6.50
N TYR A 105 -7.67 -2.95 7.29
CA TYR A 105 -8.15 -2.38 8.56
C TYR A 105 -8.89 -1.04 8.45
N LEU A 106 -9.43 -0.72 7.27
CA LEU A 106 -10.15 0.53 7.05
C LEU A 106 -11.57 0.54 7.61
N ALA A 107 -12.15 -0.64 7.92
CA ALA A 107 -13.50 -0.76 8.48
C ALA A 107 -13.70 -0.02 9.82
N GLN A 108 -12.62 0.24 10.53
CA GLN A 108 -12.63 0.92 11.83
C GLN A 108 -12.34 2.43 11.73
N THR A 109 -12.12 2.95 10.52
CA THR A 109 -11.83 4.37 10.32
C THR A 109 -13.08 5.20 10.64
N PRO A 110 -13.02 6.14 11.61
CA PRO A 110 -14.17 7.00 11.91
C PRO A 110 -14.42 7.99 10.78
N ALA A 111 -15.63 8.55 10.75
CA ALA A 111 -15.93 9.69 9.90
C ALA A 111 -14.99 10.86 10.23
N PHE A 112 -14.66 11.70 9.23
CA PHE A 112 -13.82 12.86 9.48
C PHE A 112 -14.51 13.86 10.41
N ALA A 113 -13.82 14.22 11.48
CA ALA A 113 -14.28 15.23 12.44
C ALA A 113 -13.08 15.94 13.10
N PHE A 114 -13.36 17.00 13.84
CA PHE A 114 -12.44 17.52 14.86
C PHE A 114 -12.93 17.05 16.22
N ASN A 115 -12.03 16.45 17.01
CA ASN A 115 -12.36 16.02 18.38
C ASN A 115 -12.50 17.25 19.32
N GLU A 116 -12.74 17.01 20.61
CA GLU A 116 -12.97 18.06 21.63
C GLU A 116 -11.76 18.98 21.81
N GLU A 117 -10.54 18.43 21.68
CA GLU A 117 -9.28 19.18 21.71
C GLU A 117 -9.03 19.94 20.42
N GLY A 118 -9.86 19.71 19.41
CA GLY A 118 -9.75 20.34 18.11
C GLY A 118 -8.71 19.73 17.19
N THR A 119 -8.34 18.48 17.42
CA THR A 119 -7.49 17.68 16.54
C THR A 119 -8.32 17.02 15.45
N PRO A 120 -7.90 17.08 14.16
CA PRO A 120 -8.60 16.37 13.09
C PRO A 120 -8.43 14.85 13.24
N VAL A 121 -9.50 14.09 13.00
CA VAL A 121 -9.55 12.63 13.13
C VAL A 121 -10.36 12.02 11.99
N GLY A 122 -9.97 10.83 11.53
CA GLY A 122 -10.79 10.01 10.64
C GLY A 122 -10.77 10.42 9.16
N GLY A 123 -11.80 10.00 8.42
CA GLY A 123 -11.86 10.16 6.96
C GLY A 123 -10.94 9.22 6.19
N PHE A 124 -11.14 9.10 4.89
CA PHE A 124 -10.35 8.21 4.03
C PHE A 124 -9.34 9.01 3.19
N ASN A 125 -8.39 8.32 2.56
CA ASN A 125 -7.12 8.82 2.02
C ASN A 125 -6.15 9.31 3.12
N GLN A 126 -4.89 9.54 2.73
CA GLN A 126 -3.85 10.03 3.63
C GLN A 126 -4.11 11.46 4.13
N ASP A 127 -4.94 12.22 3.42
CA ASP A 127 -5.31 13.61 3.73
C ASP A 127 -6.77 13.76 4.19
N GLY A 128 -7.48 12.64 4.43
CA GLY A 128 -8.86 12.66 4.85
C GLY A 128 -9.86 13.17 3.80
N SER A 129 -9.48 13.26 2.54
CA SER A 129 -10.27 13.91 1.48
C SER A 129 -11.55 13.18 1.07
N ALA A 130 -11.76 11.92 1.48
CA ALA A 130 -12.98 11.18 1.21
C ALA A 130 -13.74 10.85 2.49
N GLU A 131 -15.07 10.93 2.43
CA GLU A 131 -15.96 10.67 3.58
C GLU A 131 -16.22 9.18 3.79
N THR A 132 -16.28 8.42 2.70
CA THR A 132 -16.57 6.98 2.69
C THR A 132 -15.58 6.24 1.80
N LEU A 133 -15.49 4.92 1.96
CA LEU A 133 -14.69 4.10 1.04
C LEU A 133 -15.30 4.07 -0.37
N ALA A 134 -16.61 4.15 -0.52
CA ALA A 134 -17.24 4.28 -1.83
C ALA A 134 -16.77 5.56 -2.54
N ALA A 135 -16.83 6.71 -1.87
CA ALA A 135 -16.35 7.97 -2.42
C ALA A 135 -14.82 7.97 -2.68
N GLN A 136 -14.06 7.24 -1.88
CA GLN A 136 -12.62 7.05 -2.11
C GLN A 136 -12.39 6.22 -3.38
N ALA A 137 -13.10 5.09 -3.55
CA ALA A 137 -12.92 4.15 -4.65
C ALA A 137 -13.27 4.75 -6.04
N GLU A 138 -14.11 5.79 -6.08
CA GLU A 138 -14.45 6.50 -7.32
C GLU A 138 -13.26 7.25 -7.93
N ARG A 139 -12.39 7.80 -7.08
CA ARG A 139 -11.31 8.69 -7.52
C ARG A 139 -10.28 8.03 -8.41
N PRO A 140 -9.70 6.86 -8.04
CA PRO A 140 -8.72 6.16 -8.87
C PRO A 140 -9.24 5.81 -10.26
N LEU A 141 -10.55 5.51 -10.39
CA LEU A 141 -11.18 5.19 -11.68
C LEU A 141 -11.07 6.35 -12.69
N LEU A 142 -11.12 7.60 -12.19
CA LEU A 142 -11.19 8.81 -13.02
C LEU A 142 -9.87 9.60 -13.02
N ALA A 143 -9.00 9.42 -12.02
CA ALA A 143 -7.76 10.16 -11.90
C ALA A 143 -6.83 9.91 -13.09
N ALA A 144 -6.40 11.00 -13.76
CA ALA A 144 -5.61 10.95 -15.00
C ALA A 144 -4.29 10.19 -14.83
N ASN A 145 -3.69 10.24 -13.63
CA ASN A 145 -2.45 9.57 -13.27
C ASN A 145 -2.64 8.20 -12.58
N GLU A 146 -3.87 7.66 -12.59
CA GLU A 146 -4.22 6.34 -12.09
C GLU A 146 -4.95 5.55 -13.18
N MET A 147 -6.21 5.14 -13.03
CA MET A 147 -6.94 4.37 -14.04
C MET A 147 -7.42 5.20 -15.24
N ALA A 148 -7.42 6.51 -15.16
CA ALA A 148 -7.50 7.50 -16.24
C ALA A 148 -8.73 7.41 -17.17
N ASN A 149 -9.88 6.96 -16.67
CA ASN A 149 -11.09 7.06 -17.47
C ASN A 149 -11.55 8.53 -17.52
N LEU A 150 -11.96 8.99 -18.69
CA LEU A 150 -12.36 10.38 -18.89
C LEU A 150 -13.67 10.73 -18.18
N THR A 151 -14.58 9.75 -18.01
CA THR A 151 -15.90 9.96 -17.43
C THR A 151 -16.40 8.70 -16.71
N ARG A 152 -17.39 8.85 -15.82
CA ARG A 152 -18.14 7.73 -15.24
C ARG A 152 -18.78 6.86 -16.31
N ALA A 153 -19.34 7.49 -17.36
CA ALA A 153 -19.93 6.76 -18.49
C ALA A 153 -18.92 5.83 -19.17
N ALA A 154 -17.67 6.23 -19.32
CA ALA A 154 -16.62 5.37 -19.88
C ALA A 154 -16.31 4.15 -19.01
N VAL A 155 -16.36 4.29 -17.68
CA VAL A 155 -16.23 3.16 -16.75
C VAL A 155 -17.42 2.23 -16.86
N VAL A 156 -18.65 2.77 -16.86
CA VAL A 156 -19.89 1.99 -16.93
C VAL A 156 -19.99 1.23 -18.25
N GLU A 157 -19.52 1.81 -19.34
CA GLU A 157 -19.49 1.11 -20.64
C GLU A 157 -18.55 -0.11 -20.63
N LYS A 158 -17.46 -0.06 -19.87
CA LYS A 158 -16.58 -1.22 -19.64
C LYS A 158 -17.23 -2.23 -18.71
N LEU A 159 -17.89 -1.76 -17.65
CA LEU A 159 -18.62 -2.59 -16.71
C LEU A 159 -19.74 -3.39 -17.40
N ARG A 160 -20.46 -2.80 -18.36
CA ARG A 160 -21.49 -3.48 -19.18
C ARG A 160 -20.91 -4.67 -19.97
N ARG A 161 -19.63 -4.61 -20.37
CA ARG A 161 -18.94 -5.65 -21.13
C ARG A 161 -18.21 -6.67 -20.26
N ALA A 162 -18.12 -6.43 -18.97
CA ALA A 162 -17.43 -7.33 -18.05
C ALA A 162 -18.19 -8.67 -17.94
N ALA A 163 -17.45 -9.77 -17.79
CA ALA A 163 -18.03 -11.10 -17.67
C ALA A 163 -18.99 -11.23 -16.47
N TYR A 164 -18.81 -10.40 -15.46
CA TYR A 164 -19.65 -10.35 -14.24
C TYR A 164 -20.82 -9.35 -14.34
N ALA A 165 -21.06 -8.70 -15.49
CA ALA A 165 -22.18 -7.79 -15.67
C ALA A 165 -23.57 -8.42 -15.34
N PRO A 166 -23.83 -9.71 -15.65
CA PRO A 166 -25.05 -10.37 -15.23
C PRO A 166 -25.20 -10.48 -13.71
N ALA A 167 -24.09 -10.75 -12.99
CA ALA A 167 -24.08 -10.77 -11.53
C ALA A 167 -24.33 -9.37 -10.95
N PHE A 168 -23.77 -8.33 -11.56
CA PHE A 168 -24.01 -6.94 -11.18
C PHE A 168 -25.53 -6.61 -11.25
N ARG A 169 -26.19 -6.93 -12.37
CA ARG A 169 -27.64 -6.73 -12.53
C ARG A 169 -28.45 -7.51 -11.50
N LYS A 170 -28.06 -8.74 -11.20
CA LYS A 170 -28.74 -9.55 -10.18
C LYS A 170 -28.65 -8.93 -8.79
N ILE A 171 -27.54 -8.31 -8.44
CA ILE A 171 -27.28 -7.74 -7.10
C ILE A 171 -27.90 -6.35 -6.95
N TYR A 172 -27.73 -5.48 -7.96
CA TYR A 172 -28.14 -4.07 -7.90
C TYR A 172 -29.44 -3.76 -8.66
N GLY A 173 -30.05 -4.76 -9.29
CA GLY A 173 -31.28 -4.64 -10.07
C GLY A 173 -31.06 -4.76 -11.57
N GLU A 174 -32.03 -5.32 -12.29
CA GLU A 174 -31.93 -5.68 -13.71
C GLU A 174 -31.52 -4.49 -14.58
N ASN A 175 -32.03 -3.30 -14.30
CA ASN A 175 -31.76 -2.09 -15.06
C ASN A 175 -30.59 -1.25 -14.48
N SER A 176 -29.86 -1.77 -13.49
CA SER A 176 -28.79 -1.03 -12.78
C SER A 176 -27.64 -0.57 -13.68
N LEU A 177 -27.40 -1.24 -14.80
CA LEU A 177 -26.38 -0.84 -15.78
C LEU A 177 -26.91 0.10 -16.87
N ASP A 178 -28.20 0.44 -16.89
CA ASP A 178 -28.78 1.27 -17.94
C ASP A 178 -28.58 2.77 -17.65
N ASP A 179 -28.54 3.13 -16.36
CA ASP A 179 -28.23 4.47 -15.88
C ASP A 179 -26.77 4.55 -15.37
N VAL A 180 -26.04 5.59 -15.77
CA VAL A 180 -24.62 5.76 -15.46
C VAL A 180 -24.40 5.99 -13.96
N GLU A 181 -25.23 6.80 -13.32
CA GLU A 181 -25.03 7.16 -11.91
C GLU A 181 -25.38 5.97 -11.00
N ILE A 182 -26.45 5.23 -11.33
CA ILE A 182 -26.83 4.01 -10.61
C ILE A 182 -25.75 2.94 -10.75
N ALA A 183 -25.24 2.72 -11.97
CA ALA A 183 -24.20 1.75 -12.23
C ALA A 183 -22.89 2.11 -11.50
N PHE A 184 -22.50 3.38 -11.53
CA PHE A 184 -21.27 3.85 -10.89
C PHE A 184 -21.38 3.79 -9.36
N ALA A 185 -22.54 4.12 -8.79
CA ALA A 185 -22.81 3.97 -7.37
C ALA A 185 -22.77 2.50 -6.92
N GLY A 186 -23.37 1.58 -7.70
CA GLY A 186 -23.29 0.14 -7.42
C GLY A 186 -21.87 -0.42 -7.50
N LEU A 187 -21.08 0.04 -8.47
CA LEU A 187 -19.66 -0.31 -8.56
C LEU A 187 -18.88 0.15 -7.30
N SER A 188 -19.10 1.38 -6.88
CA SER A 188 -18.43 1.96 -5.70
C SER A 188 -18.88 1.28 -4.40
N ASP A 189 -20.16 0.91 -4.29
CA ASP A 189 -20.69 0.14 -3.16
C ASP A 189 -20.07 -1.28 -3.11
N ALA A 190 -19.97 -1.96 -4.24
CA ALA A 190 -19.32 -3.28 -4.29
C ALA A 190 -17.86 -3.23 -3.83
N LEU A 191 -17.09 -2.23 -4.30
CA LEU A 191 -15.71 -2.02 -3.87
C LEU A 191 -15.59 -1.67 -2.38
N GLN A 192 -16.49 -0.86 -1.85
CA GLN A 192 -16.55 -0.55 -0.42
C GLN A 192 -16.86 -1.80 0.40
N ARG A 193 -17.88 -2.58 0.03
CA ARG A 193 -18.26 -3.81 0.73
C ARG A 193 -17.13 -4.83 0.72
N TYR A 194 -16.44 -5.00 -0.39
CA TYR A 194 -15.28 -5.88 -0.47
C TYR A 194 -14.22 -5.49 0.56
N GLN A 195 -13.88 -4.20 0.66
CA GLN A 195 -12.87 -3.71 1.62
C GLN A 195 -13.33 -3.74 3.08
N LEU A 196 -14.64 -3.63 3.34
CA LEU A 196 -15.18 -3.61 4.71
C LEU A 196 -15.48 -5.02 5.24
N GLU A 197 -15.93 -5.94 4.39
CA GLU A 197 -16.55 -7.20 4.80
C GLU A 197 -15.67 -8.42 4.49
N ALA A 198 -14.79 -8.37 3.49
CA ALA A 198 -13.95 -9.52 3.15
C ALA A 198 -12.84 -9.74 4.19
N PRO A 199 -12.67 -10.98 4.71
CA PRO A 199 -11.77 -11.28 5.82
C PRO A 199 -10.32 -10.89 5.59
N GLU A 200 -9.84 -10.92 4.34
CA GLU A 200 -8.48 -10.57 3.97
C GLU A 200 -8.09 -9.12 4.25
N PHE A 201 -9.07 -8.22 4.45
CA PHE A 201 -8.81 -6.83 4.83
C PHE A 201 -8.67 -6.60 6.33
N HIS A 202 -9.03 -7.57 7.18
CA HIS A 202 -8.97 -7.45 8.63
C HIS A 202 -8.73 -8.78 9.35
N PRO A 203 -7.66 -9.54 9.00
CA PRO A 203 -7.45 -10.90 9.51
C PRO A 203 -7.17 -10.95 11.02
N PHE A 204 -6.49 -9.97 11.61
CA PHE A 204 -6.11 -9.95 13.02
C PHE A 204 -5.40 -11.23 13.49
N ASP A 205 -4.49 -11.74 12.68
CA ASP A 205 -3.77 -12.98 12.89
C ASP A 205 -2.24 -12.81 12.91
N SER A 206 -1.77 -11.64 13.35
CA SER A 206 -0.35 -11.35 13.51
C SER A 206 0.25 -12.05 14.74
N LYS A 207 1.59 -12.11 14.83
CA LYS A 207 2.27 -12.61 16.03
C LYS A 207 1.89 -11.81 17.27
N TYR A 208 1.72 -10.49 17.13
CA TYR A 208 1.32 -9.63 18.22
C TYR A 208 -0.12 -9.93 18.69
N ASP A 209 -1.05 -10.21 17.77
CA ASP A 209 -2.40 -10.64 18.12
C ASP A 209 -2.37 -11.96 18.91
N ALA A 210 -1.55 -12.91 18.46
CA ALA A 210 -1.35 -14.18 19.19
C ALA A 210 -0.73 -13.96 20.58
N TYR A 211 0.21 -13.02 20.72
CA TYR A 211 0.78 -12.61 22.00
C TYR A 211 -0.28 -12.01 22.93
N LEU A 212 -1.09 -11.06 22.46
CA LEU A 212 -2.19 -10.46 23.23
C LEU A 212 -3.26 -11.45 23.64
N ALA A 213 -3.41 -12.55 22.89
CA ALA A 213 -4.28 -13.67 23.20
C ALA A 213 -3.64 -14.74 24.10
N GLY A 214 -2.38 -14.57 24.53
CA GLY A 214 -1.62 -15.54 25.33
C GLY A 214 -1.22 -16.82 24.58
N LYS A 215 -1.24 -16.78 23.23
CA LYS A 215 -0.96 -17.93 22.33
C LYS A 215 0.44 -17.90 21.73
N ALA A 216 1.17 -16.82 21.90
CA ALA A 216 2.57 -16.68 21.45
C ALA A 216 3.38 -15.87 22.47
N THR A 217 4.71 -16.01 22.42
CA THR A 217 5.64 -15.18 23.18
C THR A 217 6.43 -14.29 22.25
N LEU A 218 6.74 -13.08 22.70
CA LEU A 218 7.70 -12.21 22.03
C LEU A 218 9.12 -12.62 22.44
N SER A 219 10.07 -12.52 21.52
CA SER A 219 11.49 -12.66 21.83
C SER A 219 11.96 -11.46 22.66
N ASP A 220 13.15 -11.56 23.27
CA ASP A 220 13.71 -10.46 24.08
C ASP A 220 13.85 -9.16 23.28
N ALA A 221 14.26 -9.24 22.01
CA ALA A 221 14.36 -8.06 21.14
C ALA A 221 12.98 -7.45 20.84
N GLU A 222 11.99 -8.29 20.49
CA GLU A 222 10.61 -7.84 20.25
C GLU A 222 9.98 -7.22 21.50
N MET A 223 10.26 -7.77 22.68
CA MET A 223 9.76 -7.24 23.95
C MET A 223 10.44 -5.91 24.33
N ARG A 224 11.78 -5.80 24.14
CA ARG A 224 12.45 -4.50 24.30
C ARG A 224 11.90 -3.47 23.33
N GLY A 225 11.67 -3.87 22.08
CA GLY A 225 11.08 -3.02 21.04
C GLY A 225 9.67 -2.52 21.42
N LEU A 226 8.81 -3.39 21.95
CA LEU A 226 7.48 -3.03 22.45
C LEU A 226 7.57 -2.03 23.61
N ASN A 227 8.49 -2.26 24.56
CA ASN A 227 8.69 -1.36 25.70
C ASN A 227 9.16 0.03 25.23
N LEU A 228 10.12 0.09 24.30
CA LEU A 228 10.60 1.35 23.72
C LEU A 228 9.54 2.07 22.89
N PHE A 229 8.70 1.33 22.18
CA PHE A 229 7.57 1.84 21.42
C PHE A 229 6.54 2.54 22.31
N ASN A 230 6.33 2.02 23.53
CA ASN A 230 5.39 2.54 24.52
C ASN A 230 6.03 3.55 25.49
N ASP A 231 7.35 3.70 25.53
CA ASP A 231 8.02 4.60 26.48
C ASP A 231 7.83 6.06 26.07
N GLU A 232 6.99 6.77 26.80
CA GLU A 232 6.62 8.18 26.58
C GLU A 232 7.81 9.15 26.61
N LYS A 233 8.95 8.75 27.22
CA LYS A 233 10.17 9.56 27.30
C LYS A 233 11.21 9.21 26.22
N ARG A 234 10.97 8.15 25.44
CA ARG A 234 11.91 7.59 24.49
C ARG A 234 11.31 7.50 23.08
N GLY A 235 10.72 6.37 22.73
CA GLY A 235 10.12 6.16 21.41
C GLY A 235 8.81 6.91 21.25
N ASN A 236 7.97 6.87 22.26
CA ASN A 236 6.64 7.49 22.32
C ASN A 236 5.74 7.21 21.11
N CYS A 237 5.98 6.09 20.43
CA CYS A 237 5.24 5.75 19.21
C CYS A 237 3.76 5.47 19.50
N ALA A 238 3.47 4.94 20.70
CA ALA A 238 2.12 4.59 21.14
C ALA A 238 1.21 5.81 21.36
N ALA A 239 1.76 7.02 21.44
CA ALA A 239 0.98 8.25 21.54
C ALA A 239 0.04 8.45 20.33
N CYS A 240 0.53 8.12 19.11
CA CYS A 240 -0.25 8.16 17.88
C CYS A 240 -0.61 6.76 17.36
N HIS A 241 0.14 5.73 17.78
CA HIS A 241 -0.03 4.34 17.34
C HIS A 241 -0.32 3.41 18.53
N PRO A 242 -1.48 3.52 19.21
CA PRO A 242 -1.79 2.74 20.41
C PRO A 242 -1.59 1.24 20.20
N SER A 243 -0.85 0.60 21.12
CA SER A 243 -0.50 -0.82 21.07
C SER A 243 -1.34 -1.71 21.99
N ALA A 244 -2.07 -1.12 22.94
CA ALA A 244 -2.96 -1.82 23.85
C ALA A 244 -4.23 -2.29 23.14
N LYS A 245 -4.87 -3.34 23.66
CA LYS A 245 -6.24 -3.69 23.24
C LYS A 245 -7.16 -2.48 23.37
N ARG A 246 -8.10 -2.35 22.45
CA ARG A 246 -9.12 -1.31 22.49
C ARG A 246 -10.11 -1.57 23.64
N GLU A 247 -10.91 -0.58 23.97
CA GLU A 247 -11.88 -0.66 25.09
C GLU A 247 -12.88 -1.81 24.95
N ASP A 248 -13.24 -2.16 23.70
CA ASP A 248 -14.11 -3.29 23.38
C ASP A 248 -13.39 -4.66 23.44
N GLY A 249 -12.11 -4.68 23.86
CA GLY A 249 -11.27 -5.88 23.93
C GLY A 249 -10.68 -6.34 22.60
N SER A 250 -11.00 -5.68 21.50
CA SER A 250 -10.47 -6.02 20.17
C SER A 250 -8.98 -5.63 20.06
N PRO A 251 -8.24 -6.26 19.11
CA PRO A 251 -6.83 -5.94 18.91
C PRO A 251 -6.59 -4.49 18.48
N PRO A 252 -5.42 -3.91 18.81
CA PRO A 252 -5.09 -2.54 18.42
C PRO A 252 -4.95 -2.39 16.91
N LEU A 253 -5.29 -1.22 16.42
CA LEU A 253 -5.10 -0.84 15.01
C LEU A 253 -3.77 -0.14 14.78
N PHE A 254 -3.05 0.23 15.83
CA PHE A 254 -1.81 1.01 15.72
C PHE A 254 -1.99 2.31 14.95
N THR A 255 -3.10 2.97 15.17
CA THR A 255 -3.46 4.32 14.73
C THR A 255 -4.54 4.87 15.62
N ASP A 256 -4.46 6.14 15.94
CA ASP A 256 -5.52 6.93 16.59
C ASP A 256 -6.36 7.69 15.57
N PHE A 257 -6.03 7.54 14.26
CA PHE A 257 -6.64 8.25 13.13
C PHE A 257 -6.50 9.77 13.17
N THR A 258 -5.66 10.34 14.03
CA THR A 258 -5.35 11.77 14.05
C THR A 258 -4.47 12.18 12.86
N TYR A 259 -4.10 13.44 12.79
CA TYR A 259 -3.27 14.00 11.71
C TYR A 259 -2.07 14.72 12.31
N ASP A 260 -0.89 14.47 11.75
CA ASP A 260 0.34 15.14 12.16
C ASP A 260 1.15 15.62 10.94
N ALA A 261 1.95 16.68 11.18
CA ALA A 261 2.88 17.23 10.20
C ALA A 261 4.30 16.81 10.58
N LEU A 262 4.80 15.76 9.95
CA LEU A 262 6.14 15.20 10.24
C LEU A 262 7.27 15.99 9.57
N GLY A 263 6.98 16.85 8.61
CA GLY A 263 8.00 17.60 7.87
C GLY A 263 8.96 16.69 7.11
N VAL A 264 8.46 15.65 6.46
CA VAL A 264 9.25 14.70 5.66
C VAL A 264 10.01 15.45 4.56
N ALA A 265 11.21 15.00 4.21
CA ALA A 265 11.99 15.59 3.13
C ALA A 265 11.34 15.39 1.76
N ARG A 266 11.55 16.34 0.86
CA ARG A 266 11.03 16.32 -0.50
C ARG A 266 11.61 15.14 -1.30
N ASN A 267 10.73 14.32 -1.85
CA ASN A 267 11.14 13.18 -2.65
C ASN A 267 11.34 13.57 -4.12
N LYS A 268 12.57 13.64 -4.56
CA LYS A 268 12.95 13.98 -5.94
C LYS A 268 12.64 12.87 -6.96
N ALA A 269 12.36 11.65 -6.49
CA ALA A 269 11.93 10.56 -7.35
C ALA A 269 10.48 10.71 -7.84
N ILE A 270 9.71 11.63 -7.27
CA ILE A 270 8.37 11.99 -7.76
C ILE A 270 8.52 13.03 -8.87
N PRO A 271 8.14 12.73 -10.14
CA PRO A 271 8.34 13.64 -11.26
C PRO A 271 7.71 15.02 -11.07
N ALA A 272 6.53 15.09 -10.46
CA ALA A 272 5.85 16.35 -10.15
C ALA A 272 6.70 17.28 -9.27
N ASN A 273 7.57 16.72 -8.43
CA ASN A 273 8.46 17.47 -7.53
C ASN A 273 9.64 18.15 -8.26
N ALA A 274 9.83 17.92 -9.56
CA ALA A 274 10.74 18.71 -10.38
C ALA A 274 10.27 20.19 -10.48
N ASN A 275 8.96 20.42 -10.37
CA ASN A 275 8.40 21.76 -10.25
C ASN A 275 8.42 22.21 -8.77
N PRO A 276 9.20 23.25 -8.40
CA PRO A 276 9.24 23.73 -7.02
C PRO A 276 7.89 24.25 -6.48
N ALA A 277 6.97 24.64 -7.37
CA ALA A 277 5.64 25.08 -6.98
C ALA A 277 4.68 23.93 -6.67
N HIS A 278 5.02 22.70 -7.09
CA HIS A 278 4.25 21.52 -6.71
C HIS A 278 4.56 21.16 -5.26
N VAL A 279 3.57 21.21 -4.40
CA VAL A 279 3.67 20.87 -2.98
C VAL A 279 2.45 20.10 -2.55
N ASP A 280 2.66 18.99 -1.87
CA ASP A 280 1.58 18.25 -1.22
C ASP A 280 1.31 18.86 0.16
N MET A 281 0.21 19.59 0.25
CA MET A 281 -0.18 20.31 1.46
C MET A 281 -1.01 19.47 2.45
N GLY A 282 -1.27 18.21 2.15
CA GLY A 282 -2.05 17.31 3.00
C GLY A 282 -3.45 17.84 3.28
N LEU A 283 -3.89 17.79 4.53
CA LEU A 283 -5.25 18.06 4.97
C LEU A 283 -5.80 19.42 4.49
N CYS A 284 -5.02 20.48 4.56
CA CYS A 284 -5.53 21.82 4.20
C CYS A 284 -5.84 22.00 2.70
N LYS A 285 -5.42 21.08 1.85
CA LYS A 285 -5.73 21.03 0.41
C LYS A 285 -6.46 19.75 0.00
N SER A 286 -7.06 19.07 0.95
CA SER A 286 -7.83 17.83 0.72
C SER A 286 -9.14 18.03 -0.04
N GLY A 287 -9.56 19.28 -0.26
CA GLY A 287 -10.86 19.64 -0.81
C GLY A 287 -11.94 19.87 0.26
N ARG A 288 -11.62 19.65 1.54
CA ARG A 288 -12.48 20.00 2.66
C ARG A 288 -12.51 21.50 2.88
N SER A 289 -13.61 22.00 3.42
CA SER A 289 -13.82 23.40 3.75
C SER A 289 -13.67 23.66 5.27
N GLY A 290 -13.91 24.91 5.70
CA GLY A 290 -13.93 25.30 7.10
C GLY A 290 -12.57 25.14 7.79
N ARG A 291 -12.54 24.54 8.98
CA ARG A 291 -11.34 24.38 9.80
C ARG A 291 -10.26 23.54 9.09
N ALA A 292 -10.65 22.48 8.39
CA ALA A 292 -9.72 21.62 7.66
C ALA A 292 -8.91 22.36 6.60
N ALA A 293 -9.44 23.44 6.02
CA ALA A 293 -8.77 24.28 5.02
C ALA A 293 -7.87 25.38 5.63
N GLN A 294 -7.76 25.46 6.96
CA GLN A 294 -6.96 26.49 7.61
C GLN A 294 -5.46 26.27 7.40
N PRO A 295 -4.66 27.35 7.39
CA PRO A 295 -3.20 27.27 7.26
C PRO A 295 -2.52 26.42 8.34
N SER A 296 -3.11 26.27 9.53
CA SER A 296 -2.64 25.41 10.63
C SER A 296 -2.71 23.92 10.31
N GLU A 297 -3.54 23.53 9.35
CA GLU A 297 -3.72 22.12 8.95
C GLU A 297 -2.83 21.73 7.75
N CYS A 298 -2.06 22.67 7.21
CA CYS A 298 -1.18 22.38 6.07
C CYS A 298 0.05 21.56 6.48
N GLY A 299 0.35 20.55 5.68
CA GLY A 299 1.43 19.60 5.92
C GLY A 299 1.04 18.41 6.81
N LYS A 300 -0.20 18.38 7.32
CA LYS A 300 -0.72 17.27 8.12
C LYS A 300 -1.24 16.14 7.26
N PHE A 301 -0.87 14.93 7.63
CA PHE A 301 -1.34 13.66 7.05
C PHE A 301 -1.87 12.76 8.15
N LYS A 302 -2.87 11.94 7.81
CA LYS A 302 -3.47 11.02 8.77
C LYS A 302 -2.47 9.96 9.23
N VAL A 303 -2.43 9.70 10.53
CA VAL A 303 -1.66 8.64 11.16
C VAL A 303 -2.12 7.29 10.59
N PRO A 304 -1.23 6.54 9.87
CA PRO A 304 -1.61 5.27 9.28
C PRO A 304 -1.59 4.14 10.32
N THR A 305 -2.35 3.08 10.05
CA THR A 305 -2.12 1.83 10.78
C THR A 305 -0.69 1.33 10.57
N LEU A 306 -0.07 0.78 11.63
CA LEU A 306 1.22 0.08 11.52
C LEU A 306 1.05 -1.43 11.32
N ARG A 307 -0.18 -1.93 11.25
CA ARG A 307 -0.40 -3.34 10.88
C ARG A 307 0.18 -3.58 9.49
N ASN A 308 0.93 -4.67 9.36
CA ASN A 308 1.67 -5.01 8.13
C ASN A 308 2.73 -3.97 7.70
N VAL A 309 3.17 -3.07 8.60
CA VAL A 309 4.13 -2.02 8.23
C VAL A 309 5.44 -2.59 7.68
N ALA A 310 5.86 -3.78 8.13
CA ALA A 310 7.10 -4.42 7.69
C ALA A 310 6.99 -5.11 6.31
N THR A 311 5.80 -5.20 5.71
CA THR A 311 5.65 -5.63 4.30
C THR A 311 5.92 -4.50 3.31
N ARG A 312 5.92 -3.25 3.78
CA ARG A 312 6.12 -2.07 2.92
C ARG A 312 7.59 -1.91 2.52
N GLN A 313 7.77 -1.39 1.32
CA GLN A 313 9.09 -1.09 0.75
C GLN A 313 9.39 0.40 0.67
N VAL A 314 8.39 1.26 0.88
CA VAL A 314 8.52 2.72 0.99
C VAL A 314 7.62 3.25 2.10
N PHE A 315 8.03 4.35 2.70
CA PHE A 315 7.43 4.92 3.91
C PHE A 315 7.14 6.40 3.72
N PHE A 316 6.24 6.93 4.57
CA PHE A 316 5.64 8.26 4.51
C PHE A 316 4.74 8.46 3.28
N HIS A 317 4.04 9.61 3.25
CA HIS A 317 3.10 9.92 2.18
C HIS A 317 3.76 10.01 0.80
N ASN A 318 5.01 10.44 0.73
CA ASN A 318 5.75 10.67 -0.51
C ASN A 318 6.76 9.56 -0.85
N GLY A 319 6.81 8.47 -0.08
CA GLY A 319 7.73 7.35 -0.34
C GLY A 319 9.21 7.71 -0.27
N GLN A 320 9.60 8.76 0.48
CA GLN A 320 10.99 9.25 0.58
C GLN A 320 11.93 8.24 1.22
N VAL A 321 11.44 7.43 2.16
CA VAL A 321 12.24 6.46 2.90
C VAL A 321 11.93 5.05 2.40
N THR A 322 12.96 4.23 2.20
CA THR A 322 12.87 2.91 1.54
C THR A 322 13.18 1.73 2.47
N SER A 323 13.37 1.98 3.77
CA SER A 323 13.53 0.91 4.77
C SER A 323 12.73 1.23 6.03
N LEU A 324 12.16 0.20 6.67
CA LEU A 324 11.46 0.34 7.95
C LEU A 324 12.39 0.87 9.04
N ARG A 325 13.66 0.43 9.04
CA ARG A 325 14.68 0.91 9.99
C ARG A 325 14.91 2.41 9.85
N ASP A 326 15.04 2.91 8.63
CA ASP A 326 15.23 4.34 8.39
C ASP A 326 13.96 5.14 8.68
N ALA A 327 12.77 4.56 8.49
CA ALA A 327 11.54 5.20 8.93
C ALA A 327 11.52 5.42 10.46
N VAL A 328 11.87 4.41 11.25
CA VAL A 328 12.02 4.55 12.71
C VAL A 328 13.14 5.53 13.07
N ALA A 329 14.30 5.44 12.40
CA ALA A 329 15.44 6.33 12.61
C ALA A 329 15.09 7.80 12.31
N PHE A 330 14.25 8.06 11.31
CA PHE A 330 13.76 9.41 11.00
C PHE A 330 13.04 10.03 12.20
N TYR A 331 12.08 9.31 12.80
CA TYR A 331 11.33 9.80 13.95
C TYR A 331 12.23 10.24 15.10
N VAL A 332 13.26 9.46 15.42
CA VAL A 332 14.09 9.66 16.61
C VAL A 332 15.33 10.52 16.36
N SER A 333 15.67 10.83 15.10
CA SER A 333 16.89 11.59 14.77
C SER A 333 16.69 12.74 13.79
N ARG A 334 15.45 12.99 13.31
CA ARG A 334 15.12 14.09 12.38
C ARG A 334 15.63 15.44 12.86
N ASP A 335 15.52 15.72 14.14
CA ASP A 335 15.86 17.01 14.74
C ASP A 335 17.27 17.05 15.31
N THR A 336 17.81 15.91 15.75
CA THR A 336 19.18 15.82 16.26
C THR A 336 20.25 15.76 15.17
N HIS A 337 19.95 15.09 14.04
CA HIS A 337 20.84 14.93 12.88
C HIS A 337 20.14 15.28 11.58
N PRO A 338 19.63 16.52 11.40
CA PRO A 338 18.82 16.88 10.25
C PRO A 338 19.56 16.78 8.91
N GLU A 339 20.89 16.87 8.91
CA GLU A 339 21.74 16.69 7.71
C GLU A 339 21.68 15.26 7.13
N LYS A 340 21.27 14.28 7.92
CA LYS A 340 21.03 12.91 7.42
C LYS A 340 19.78 12.84 6.55
N TRP A 341 18.80 13.68 6.82
CA TRP A 341 17.44 13.57 6.25
C TRP A 341 17.14 14.63 5.19
N TYR A 342 17.76 15.82 5.31
CA TYR A 342 17.43 16.95 4.46
C TYR A 342 18.66 17.44 3.68
N PRO A 343 18.45 18.02 2.49
CA PRO A 343 19.55 18.55 1.70
C PRO A 343 20.24 19.73 2.40
N THR A 344 21.55 19.80 2.22
CA THR A 344 22.34 20.96 2.64
C THR A 344 22.63 21.85 1.42
N VAL A 345 22.22 23.12 1.49
CA VAL A 345 22.41 24.11 0.43
C VAL A 345 23.15 25.29 1.03
N ASN A 346 24.29 25.66 0.44
CA ASN A 346 25.15 26.76 0.93
C ASN A 346 25.48 26.62 2.44
N GLY A 347 25.83 25.40 2.88
CA GLY A 347 26.18 25.10 4.28
C GLY A 347 25.01 25.10 5.26
N LYS A 348 23.77 25.30 4.79
CA LYS A 348 22.57 25.28 5.64
C LYS A 348 21.68 24.09 5.30
N VAL A 349 21.32 23.32 6.31
CA VAL A 349 20.36 22.21 6.18
C VAL A 349 18.98 22.79 5.93
N LYS A 350 18.29 22.31 4.90
CA LYS A 350 16.97 22.74 4.48
C LYS A 350 15.90 21.80 5.09
N LYS A 351 15.69 21.93 6.42
CA LYS A 351 14.65 21.16 7.10
C LYS A 351 13.27 21.42 6.49
N PHE A 352 12.46 20.36 6.40
CA PHE A 352 11.06 20.40 5.96
C PHE A 352 10.87 20.91 4.53
N ASP A 353 11.82 20.59 3.64
CA ASP A 353 11.91 21.14 2.28
C ASP A 353 10.79 20.66 1.33
N ASP A 354 9.92 19.74 1.77
CA ASP A 354 8.68 19.37 1.08
C ASP A 354 7.47 20.24 1.48
N LEU A 355 7.66 21.18 2.42
CA LEU A 355 6.61 22.09 2.88
C LEU A 355 7.06 23.55 2.73
N PRO A 356 6.19 24.47 2.25
CA PRO A 356 6.52 25.89 2.22
C PRO A 356 6.88 26.45 3.59
N VAL A 357 7.87 27.35 3.64
CA VAL A 357 8.39 27.94 4.89
C VAL A 357 7.28 28.53 5.77
N ALA A 358 6.25 29.10 5.17
CA ALA A 358 5.11 29.68 5.89
C ALA A 358 4.37 28.66 6.78
N HIS A 359 4.50 27.36 6.49
CA HIS A 359 3.86 26.27 7.22
C HIS A 359 4.81 25.43 8.07
N HIS A 360 6.11 25.74 8.12
CA HIS A 360 7.07 25.02 8.95
C HIS A 360 6.70 25.02 10.43
N ARG A 361 5.99 26.04 10.91
CA ARG A 361 5.45 26.11 12.29
C ARG A 361 4.41 25.03 12.62
N ASN A 362 3.85 24.38 11.60
CA ASN A 362 2.88 23.30 11.80
C ASN A 362 3.56 21.94 12.04
N VAL A 363 4.89 21.85 11.73
CA VAL A 363 5.63 20.62 11.93
C VAL A 363 5.79 20.36 13.43
N ASN A 364 5.46 19.15 13.84
CA ASN A 364 5.59 18.70 15.20
C ASN A 364 7.09 18.65 15.59
N VAL A 365 7.49 19.52 16.53
CA VAL A 365 8.85 19.63 17.08
C VAL A 365 8.86 19.73 18.60
N GLU A 366 7.72 19.52 19.23
CA GLU A 366 7.53 19.73 20.68
C GLU A 366 7.32 18.40 21.42
N GLU A 367 6.67 17.43 20.78
CA GLU A 367 6.42 16.12 21.35
C GLU A 367 7.65 15.19 21.25
N VAL A 368 7.81 14.31 22.25
CA VAL A 368 8.76 13.21 22.15
C VAL A 368 8.34 12.29 20.98
N PRO A 369 9.27 11.90 20.09
CA PRO A 369 10.74 12.05 20.12
C PRO A 369 11.29 13.28 19.40
N TYR A 370 10.44 14.26 19.00
CA TYR A 370 10.84 15.43 18.18
C TYR A 370 11.33 16.62 19.00
N ASP A 371 11.19 16.59 20.31
CA ASP A 371 11.54 17.64 21.29
C ASP A 371 13.05 17.92 21.42
N ARG A 372 13.88 17.12 20.73
CA ARG A 372 15.34 17.17 20.81
C ARG A 372 15.93 18.16 19.79
N LYS A 373 17.10 18.72 20.14
CA LYS A 373 17.77 19.73 19.35
C LYS A 373 18.96 19.15 18.58
N ARG A 374 19.34 19.83 17.53
CA ARG A 374 20.50 19.46 16.71
C ARG A 374 21.76 19.28 17.58
N GLY A 375 22.43 18.14 17.40
CA GLY A 375 23.64 17.75 18.14
C GLY A 375 23.38 17.04 19.46
N GLU A 376 22.13 16.96 19.92
CA GLU A 376 21.77 16.12 21.06
C GLU A 376 21.73 14.63 20.66
N LYS A 377 21.74 13.74 21.64
CA LYS A 377 21.58 12.31 21.39
C LYS A 377 20.18 12.03 20.89
N PRO A 378 20.00 11.18 19.85
CA PRO A 378 18.69 10.69 19.43
C PRO A 378 17.92 10.04 20.59
N ALA A 379 16.60 9.98 20.48
CA ALA A 379 15.75 9.35 21.48
C ALA A 379 16.03 7.86 21.64
N LEU A 380 16.43 7.20 20.57
CA LEU A 380 16.86 5.79 20.55
C LEU A 380 18.26 5.66 19.93
N SER A 381 19.04 4.72 20.45
CA SER A 381 20.29 4.25 19.81
C SER A 381 19.99 3.35 18.61
N ASP A 382 21.02 3.04 17.82
CA ASP A 382 20.87 2.13 16.68
C ASP A 382 20.34 0.74 17.07
N GLN A 383 20.82 0.16 18.18
CA GLN A 383 20.33 -1.12 18.69
C GLN A 383 18.85 -1.04 19.13
N GLU A 384 18.44 0.05 19.74
CA GLU A 384 17.06 0.25 20.17
C GLU A 384 16.13 0.48 18.97
N ILE A 385 16.60 1.12 17.90
CA ILE A 385 15.88 1.19 16.62
C ILE A 385 15.67 -0.22 16.07
N ASP A 386 16.70 -1.09 16.09
CA ASP A 386 16.59 -2.47 15.63
C ASP A 386 15.61 -3.29 16.49
N ASP A 387 15.58 -3.08 17.81
CA ASP A 387 14.59 -3.70 18.69
C ASP A 387 13.15 -3.23 18.36
N VAL A 388 12.93 -1.92 18.12
CA VAL A 388 11.61 -1.41 17.67
C VAL A 388 11.22 -2.03 16.32
N VAL A 389 12.15 -2.14 15.37
CA VAL A 389 11.88 -2.81 14.09
C VAL A 389 11.54 -4.28 14.28
N ALA A 390 12.18 -4.98 15.22
CA ALA A 390 11.83 -6.35 15.56
C ALA A 390 10.39 -6.45 16.07
N PHE A 391 9.97 -5.54 16.95
CA PHE A 391 8.58 -5.45 17.40
C PHE A 391 7.62 -5.17 16.23
N LEU A 392 7.90 -4.17 15.39
CA LEU A 392 7.04 -3.81 14.26
C LEU A 392 6.82 -4.97 13.26
N ARG A 393 7.80 -5.87 13.13
CA ARG A 393 7.65 -7.08 12.30
C ARG A 393 6.63 -8.06 12.88
N THR A 394 6.35 -8.03 14.17
CA THR A 394 5.31 -8.87 14.81
C THR A 394 3.89 -8.44 14.44
N LEU A 395 3.72 -7.29 13.80
CA LEU A 395 2.43 -6.75 13.38
C LEU A 395 1.98 -7.23 11.99
N ASN A 396 2.80 -8.08 11.33
CA ASN A 396 2.42 -8.67 10.05
C ASN A 396 1.41 -9.79 10.24
N ASP A 397 0.34 -9.75 9.47
CA ASP A 397 -0.68 -10.80 9.42
C ASP A 397 -0.13 -12.13 8.87
N GLY A 398 -0.87 -13.20 9.10
CA GLY A 398 -0.52 -14.54 8.64
C GLY A 398 0.49 -15.27 9.52
N TYR A 399 0.63 -14.90 10.79
CA TYR A 399 1.52 -15.59 11.72
C TYR A 399 1.04 -17.02 11.97
N ARG A 400 1.99 -17.95 11.87
CA ARG A 400 1.79 -19.35 12.24
C ARG A 400 2.74 -19.70 13.37
N ALA A 401 2.19 -20.09 14.52
CA ALA A 401 3.01 -20.58 15.62
C ALA A 401 3.87 -21.77 15.16
N PRO A 402 5.14 -21.86 15.58
CA PRO A 402 5.95 -23.05 15.33
C PRO A 402 5.17 -24.27 15.80
N GLN A 403 4.99 -25.26 14.93
CA GLN A 403 4.46 -26.54 15.36
C GLN A 403 5.50 -27.15 16.31
N ASN A 404 5.12 -27.33 17.58
CA ASN A 404 5.93 -28.17 18.45
C ASN A 404 6.01 -29.56 17.79
N SER A 405 7.15 -29.89 17.21
CA SER A 405 7.49 -31.24 16.90
C SER A 405 7.65 -31.95 18.26
N SER A 406 6.51 -32.26 18.88
CA SER A 406 6.50 -33.21 20.00
C SER A 406 7.07 -34.48 19.45
N GLY A 407 8.34 -34.74 19.82
CA GLY A 407 9.08 -35.90 19.45
C GLY A 407 8.27 -37.18 19.74
N LYS A 408 8.32 -38.04 18.75
CA LYS A 408 8.09 -39.47 18.99
C LYS A 408 9.29 -40.05 19.70
#